data_b58a0e37b2a58c77087002cc935d8120
#
_entry.id   b58a0e37b2a58c77087002cc935d8120
#
_cell.length_a   1.000
_cell.length_b   1.000
_cell.length_c   1.000
_cell.angle_alpha   90.00
_cell.angle_beta   90.00
_cell.angle_gamma   90.00
#
_symmetry.space_group_name_H-M   'P 1'
#
loop_
_entity.id
_entity.type
_entity.pdbx_description
1 polymer ?
#
loop_
_entity_poly.entity_id
_entity_poly.type
_entity_poly.pdbx_seq_one_letter_code
_entity_poly.pdbx_strand_id
1 'polypeptide(L)'
;MNENLHRVRTYLETHRDRHLARLQTLLRQPSVSVDGVGVVECAHLYARLSRDAGFPEVEVVKTPGIPSVWAAYDAGAPVTLAIYGMLDVRRADPQGWRVPPFSAEVVEVPPFPKVVMARGARAVKGPLGVFLNAVEACKAVLGRPPVNVLLLAEVDEIIGSPYYRMMIDRYRDRFATAHAAWTPGASQDAEGKAHLTLGYKGMIYMALRASGARWGRGPKDGPIHGMAKSVVDSPAWRLAHALSTLTGPDGNTVLLEGFDRDAPPPTKEEADEMEAIIRRFRGVPWQRALGGVQGAQVPAIGDMPEPEIYQRYFFGPSFNLNGLRSGYTGTGTLAFTLPHMAEAFFDLRIPRTWDVEEVLRALRARLDGQGFADVEIDVFAAHNGSRVKRDASVVRAAEAMFAARDLEVVYWPATGGGGPWSLFTEQFGMPLLRDVGLGHGRASARDEFLVVEGAGKVGGMVEMALSHVEFMMRMAERS
;
A
#
# COMPACT_ATOMS: atom_id res chain seq x y z
N MET A 1 -7.35 -10.72 -31.20
CA MET A 1 -6.42 -9.66 -30.71
C MET A 1 -6.35 -8.58 -31.76
N ASN A 2 -6.54 -7.31 -31.44
CA ASN A 2 -6.47 -6.18 -32.37
C ASN A 2 -5.07 -6.11 -32.99
N GLU A 3 -4.94 -5.73 -34.27
CA GLU A 3 -3.66 -5.61 -35.00
C GLU A 3 -2.64 -4.74 -34.26
N ASN A 4 -3.07 -3.64 -33.68
CA ASN A 4 -2.21 -2.77 -32.87
C ASN A 4 -1.62 -3.49 -31.66
N LEU A 5 -2.40 -4.30 -30.94
CA LEU A 5 -1.90 -5.10 -29.82
C LEU A 5 -0.91 -6.17 -30.28
N HIS A 6 -1.08 -6.73 -31.47
CA HIS A 6 -0.11 -7.67 -32.03
C HIS A 6 1.23 -6.98 -32.32
N ARG A 7 1.21 -5.81 -32.94
CA ARG A 7 2.41 -4.99 -33.21
C ARG A 7 3.12 -4.58 -31.91
N VAL A 8 2.36 -4.19 -30.89
CA VAL A 8 2.90 -3.87 -29.57
C VAL A 8 3.55 -5.10 -28.93
N ARG A 9 2.91 -6.27 -29.00
CA ARG A 9 3.48 -7.53 -28.52
C ARG A 9 4.84 -7.80 -29.17
N THR A 10 4.91 -7.76 -30.51
CA THR A 10 6.15 -7.98 -31.27
C THR A 10 7.26 -7.01 -30.81
N TYR A 11 6.92 -5.74 -30.60
CA TYR A 11 7.88 -4.77 -30.07
C TYR A 11 8.39 -5.14 -28.69
N LEU A 12 7.50 -5.50 -27.76
CA LEU A 12 7.85 -5.89 -26.37
C LEU A 12 8.73 -7.16 -26.36
N GLU A 13 8.42 -8.14 -27.18
CA GLU A 13 9.20 -9.38 -27.33
C GLU A 13 10.60 -9.09 -27.90
N THR A 14 10.70 -8.29 -28.96
CA THR A 14 11.98 -7.89 -29.56
C THR A 14 12.88 -7.14 -28.61
N HIS A 15 12.32 -6.35 -27.70
CA HIS A 15 13.07 -5.52 -26.76
C HIS A 15 13.10 -6.08 -25.32
N ARG A 16 12.70 -7.36 -25.13
CA ARG A 16 12.54 -7.98 -23.82
C ARG A 16 13.76 -7.83 -22.92
N ASP A 17 14.96 -8.07 -23.45
CA ASP A 17 16.18 -8.04 -22.63
C ASP A 17 16.52 -6.62 -22.16
N ARG A 18 16.31 -5.61 -23.01
CA ARG A 18 16.47 -4.20 -22.62
C ARG A 18 15.43 -3.79 -21.57
N HIS A 19 14.20 -4.24 -21.72
CA HIS A 19 13.11 -4.00 -20.76
C HIS A 19 13.39 -4.68 -19.41
N LEU A 20 13.93 -5.89 -19.41
CA LEU A 20 14.37 -6.57 -18.20
C LEU A 20 15.54 -5.85 -17.54
N ALA A 21 16.51 -5.38 -18.31
CA ALA A 21 17.65 -4.61 -17.78
C ALA A 21 17.20 -3.29 -17.12
N ARG A 22 16.20 -2.59 -17.69
CA ARG A 22 15.58 -1.42 -17.08
C ARG A 22 14.92 -1.77 -15.73
N LEU A 23 14.15 -2.86 -15.71
CA LEU A 23 13.50 -3.34 -14.50
C LEU A 23 14.51 -3.69 -13.41
N GLN A 24 15.58 -4.44 -13.77
CA GLN A 24 16.66 -4.78 -12.85
C GLN A 24 17.38 -3.53 -12.32
N THR A 25 17.59 -2.51 -13.15
CA THR A 25 18.21 -1.24 -12.73
C THR A 25 17.36 -0.56 -11.66
N LEU A 26 16.03 -0.52 -11.84
CA LEU A 26 15.11 0.04 -10.86
C LEU A 26 15.08 -0.78 -9.56
N LEU A 27 15.10 -2.11 -9.64
CA LEU A 27 15.04 -3.00 -8.48
C LEU A 27 16.34 -3.03 -7.68
N ARG A 28 17.49 -2.84 -8.33
CA ARG A 28 18.80 -2.73 -7.66
C ARG A 28 18.96 -1.47 -6.85
N GLN A 29 18.20 -0.42 -7.16
CA GLN A 29 18.19 0.80 -6.35
C GLN A 29 17.40 0.57 -5.06
N PRO A 30 18.01 0.59 -3.87
CA PRO A 30 17.27 0.57 -2.62
C PRO A 30 16.32 1.77 -2.51
N SER A 31 15.23 1.58 -1.78
CA SER A 31 14.25 2.66 -1.48
C SER A 31 13.51 2.34 -0.18
N VAL A 32 14.26 2.19 0.91
CA VAL A 32 13.71 1.82 2.23
C VAL A 32 13.35 3.09 2.99
N SER A 33 12.09 3.52 2.88
CA SER A 33 11.63 4.81 3.44
C SER A 33 11.74 4.89 4.97
N VAL A 34 11.49 3.79 5.67
CA VAL A 34 11.61 3.72 7.15
C VAL A 34 13.01 4.08 7.65
N ASP A 35 14.05 3.82 6.85
CA ASP A 35 15.44 4.11 7.16
C ASP A 35 16.01 5.30 6.37
N GLY A 36 15.23 5.86 5.45
CA GLY A 36 15.69 6.90 4.54
C GLY A 36 16.74 6.43 3.52
N VAL A 37 16.91 5.10 3.35
CA VAL A 37 17.99 4.53 2.52
C VAL A 37 17.59 4.49 1.05
N GLY A 38 18.30 5.23 0.21
CA GLY A 38 18.20 5.20 -1.25
C GLY A 38 16.91 5.79 -1.82
N VAL A 39 16.09 6.46 -1.01
CA VAL A 39 14.77 6.98 -1.41
C VAL A 39 14.88 8.16 -2.38
N VAL A 40 15.82 9.07 -2.14
CA VAL A 40 16.08 10.23 -3.02
C VAL A 40 16.63 9.77 -4.36
N GLU A 41 17.61 8.87 -4.34
CA GLU A 41 18.22 8.27 -5.52
C GLU A 41 17.18 7.48 -6.34
N CYS A 42 16.25 6.80 -5.66
CA CYS A 42 15.15 6.08 -6.33
C CYS A 42 14.20 7.04 -7.06
N ALA A 43 13.82 8.17 -6.45
CA ALA A 43 13.02 9.19 -7.12
C ALA A 43 13.71 9.74 -8.36
N HIS A 44 14.98 10.11 -8.26
CA HIS A 44 15.77 10.58 -9.41
C HIS A 44 15.95 9.53 -10.49
N LEU A 45 16.19 8.27 -10.11
CA LEU A 45 16.29 7.16 -11.04
C LEU A 45 14.97 6.95 -11.79
N TYR A 46 13.84 6.88 -11.07
CA TYR A 46 12.54 6.66 -11.70
C TYR A 46 12.15 7.82 -12.63
N ALA A 47 12.44 9.06 -12.24
CA ALA A 47 12.27 10.23 -13.11
C ALA A 47 13.09 10.12 -14.40
N ARG A 48 14.35 9.67 -14.34
CA ARG A 48 15.18 9.42 -15.52
C ARG A 48 14.56 8.31 -16.38
N LEU A 49 14.22 7.16 -15.80
CA LEU A 49 13.60 6.05 -16.52
C LEU A 49 12.27 6.41 -17.17
N SER A 50 11.50 7.33 -16.57
CA SER A 50 10.26 7.86 -17.15
C SER A 50 10.54 8.70 -18.38
N ARG A 51 11.57 9.56 -18.38
CA ARG A 51 12.01 10.31 -19.58
C ARG A 51 12.49 9.37 -20.68
N ASP A 52 13.28 8.36 -20.33
CA ASP A 52 13.78 7.35 -21.28
C ASP A 52 12.65 6.52 -21.90
N ALA A 53 11.57 6.28 -21.15
CA ALA A 53 10.33 5.63 -21.63
C ALA A 53 9.50 6.56 -22.53
N GLY A 54 9.80 7.85 -22.56
CA GLY A 54 9.22 8.82 -23.49
C GLY A 54 8.18 9.75 -22.91
N PHE A 55 8.06 9.86 -21.58
CA PHE A 55 7.25 10.91 -20.96
C PHE A 55 7.83 12.29 -21.30
N PRO A 56 7.04 13.20 -21.88
CA PRO A 56 7.53 14.55 -22.27
C PRO A 56 7.68 15.49 -21.06
N GLU A 57 6.90 15.28 -20.00
CA GLU A 57 6.93 16.09 -18.79
C GLU A 57 7.31 15.18 -17.61
N VAL A 58 8.44 15.46 -16.94
CA VAL A 58 8.89 14.68 -15.75
C VAL A 58 9.58 15.60 -14.77
N GLU A 59 9.13 15.60 -13.53
CA GLU A 59 9.66 16.38 -12.41
C GLU A 59 9.95 15.49 -11.21
N VAL A 60 11.05 15.75 -10.49
CA VAL A 60 11.24 15.25 -9.11
C VAL A 60 10.67 16.31 -8.18
N VAL A 61 9.55 15.99 -7.55
CA VAL A 61 8.76 16.91 -6.73
C VAL A 61 9.33 16.95 -5.33
N LYS A 62 9.77 18.12 -4.89
CA LYS A 62 10.23 18.33 -3.52
C LYS A 62 9.04 18.30 -2.55
N THR A 63 9.22 17.60 -1.45
CA THR A 63 8.33 17.58 -0.28
C THR A 63 9.13 18.04 0.95
N PRO A 64 8.50 18.28 2.10
CA PRO A 64 9.22 18.49 3.36
C PRO A 64 10.05 17.28 3.80
N GLY A 65 9.80 16.11 3.25
CA GLY A 65 10.51 14.85 3.52
C GLY A 65 11.10 14.22 2.26
N ILE A 66 10.62 13.02 1.93
CA ILE A 66 11.09 12.22 0.80
C ILE A 66 10.48 12.76 -0.50
N PRO A 67 11.29 13.05 -1.55
CA PRO A 67 10.75 13.56 -2.80
C PRO A 67 9.95 12.49 -3.55
N SER A 68 9.03 12.95 -4.39
CA SER A 68 8.20 12.13 -5.27
C SER A 68 8.47 12.42 -6.73
N VAL A 69 7.84 11.67 -7.64
CA VAL A 69 8.01 11.84 -9.08
C VAL A 69 6.66 12.13 -9.72
N TRP A 70 6.59 13.26 -10.41
CA TRP A 70 5.52 13.57 -11.35
C TRP A 70 5.98 13.24 -12.77
N ALA A 71 5.13 12.58 -13.56
CA ALA A 71 5.32 12.39 -14.97
C ALA A 71 3.98 12.50 -15.71
N ALA A 72 3.92 13.24 -16.79
CA ALA A 72 2.70 13.40 -17.55
C ALA A 72 2.94 13.19 -19.05
N TYR A 73 1.96 12.59 -19.71
CA TYR A 73 1.90 12.41 -21.14
C TYR A 73 0.53 12.88 -21.65
N ASP A 74 0.50 14.05 -22.25
CA ASP A 74 -0.66 14.49 -23.01
C ASP A 74 -0.62 13.84 -24.40
N ALA A 75 -1.51 12.89 -24.60
CA ALA A 75 -1.66 12.18 -25.87
C ALA A 75 -2.71 12.86 -26.79
N GLY A 76 -3.35 13.94 -26.38
CA GLY A 76 -4.50 14.52 -27.06
C GLY A 76 -5.68 13.53 -27.12
N ALA A 77 -5.78 12.63 -26.15
CA ALA A 77 -6.85 11.63 -26.06
C ALA A 77 -8.05 12.17 -25.27
N PRO A 78 -9.27 11.69 -25.54
CA PRO A 78 -10.45 12.12 -24.78
C PRO A 78 -10.43 11.64 -23.33
N VAL A 79 -9.73 10.55 -23.03
CA VAL A 79 -9.63 9.97 -21.68
C VAL A 79 -8.28 10.28 -21.05
N THR A 80 -8.31 10.70 -19.80
CA THR A 80 -7.13 10.89 -18.95
C THR A 80 -7.17 9.90 -17.78
N LEU A 81 -6.07 9.18 -17.54
CA LEU A 81 -5.88 8.29 -16.40
C LEU A 81 -4.87 8.88 -15.41
N ALA A 82 -5.27 8.92 -14.14
CA ALA A 82 -4.37 9.16 -13.04
C ALA A 82 -3.68 7.84 -12.64
N ILE A 83 -2.35 7.83 -12.61
CA ILE A 83 -1.57 6.65 -12.22
C ILE A 83 -0.99 6.91 -10.83
N TYR A 84 -1.41 6.11 -9.86
CA TYR A 84 -0.77 6.06 -8.56
C TYR A 84 0.46 5.15 -8.62
N GLY A 85 1.59 5.64 -8.16
CA GLY A 85 2.84 4.90 -8.10
C GLY A 85 3.41 4.85 -6.68
N MET A 86 3.94 3.70 -6.30
CA MET A 86 4.67 3.47 -5.05
C MET A 86 6.05 2.91 -5.37
N LEU A 87 7.10 3.59 -4.94
CA LEU A 87 8.48 3.24 -5.24
C LEU A 87 9.29 2.77 -4.04
N ASP A 88 8.83 3.07 -2.81
CA ASP A 88 9.51 2.59 -1.61
C ASP A 88 9.15 1.13 -1.27
N VAL A 89 9.98 0.55 -0.43
CA VAL A 89 9.90 -0.86 -0.05
C VAL A 89 10.15 -1.04 1.44
N ARG A 90 9.61 -2.13 2.00
CA ARG A 90 9.90 -2.55 3.37
C ARG A 90 11.36 -2.93 3.55
N ARG A 91 11.86 -2.85 4.77
CA ARG A 91 13.15 -3.43 5.15
C ARG A 91 13.27 -4.86 4.67
N ALA A 92 14.47 -5.24 4.27
CA ALA A 92 14.79 -6.60 3.92
C ALA A 92 16.08 -7.00 4.64
N ASP A 93 15.96 -7.88 5.63
CA ASP A 93 17.12 -8.53 6.22
C ASP A 93 17.70 -9.48 5.16
N PRO A 94 18.98 -9.32 4.76
CA PRO A 94 19.61 -10.22 3.78
C PRO A 94 19.65 -11.69 4.24
N GLN A 95 19.60 -11.93 5.55
CA GLN A 95 19.68 -13.27 6.09
C GLN A 95 18.47 -14.11 5.65
N GLY A 96 18.75 -15.24 5.05
CA GLY A 96 17.76 -16.21 4.60
C GLY A 96 17.09 -15.89 3.24
N TRP A 97 17.54 -14.87 2.52
CA TRP A 97 17.21 -14.71 1.10
C TRP A 97 18.07 -15.62 0.22
N ARG A 98 17.49 -16.18 -0.84
CA ARG A 98 18.23 -17.00 -1.83
C ARG A 98 19.26 -16.18 -2.62
N VAL A 99 18.96 -14.90 -2.84
CA VAL A 99 19.85 -13.92 -3.47
C VAL A 99 19.79 -12.62 -2.67
N PRO A 100 20.80 -11.74 -2.70
CA PRO A 100 20.74 -10.46 -1.98
C PRO A 100 19.48 -9.64 -2.35
N PRO A 101 18.77 -9.05 -1.38
CA PRO A 101 17.46 -8.40 -1.60
C PRO A 101 17.41 -7.34 -2.70
N PHE A 102 18.54 -6.72 -3.03
CA PHE A 102 18.64 -5.69 -4.07
C PHE A 102 19.57 -6.12 -5.24
N SER A 103 19.83 -7.41 -5.42
CA SER A 103 20.62 -7.90 -6.56
C SER A 103 19.82 -7.93 -7.87
N ALA A 104 18.49 -8.09 -7.78
CA ALA A 104 17.59 -8.26 -8.91
C ALA A 104 18.05 -9.37 -9.87
N GLU A 105 18.48 -10.50 -9.31
CA GLU A 105 18.91 -11.66 -10.08
C GLU A 105 17.71 -12.33 -10.74
N VAL A 106 17.97 -12.90 -11.92
CA VAL A 106 17.00 -13.77 -12.62
C VAL A 106 17.29 -15.21 -12.19
N VAL A 107 16.29 -15.81 -11.56
CA VAL A 107 16.37 -17.18 -11.04
C VAL A 107 15.15 -17.99 -11.45
N GLU A 108 15.23 -19.32 -11.31
CA GLU A 108 14.09 -20.20 -11.48
C GLU A 108 13.32 -20.33 -10.14
N VAL A 109 11.99 -20.26 -10.22
CA VAL A 109 11.06 -20.58 -9.12
C VAL A 109 9.93 -21.42 -9.71
N PRO A 110 9.95 -22.74 -9.59
CA PRO A 110 8.95 -23.60 -10.19
C PRO A 110 7.51 -23.19 -9.86
N PRO A 111 6.58 -23.17 -10.83
CA PRO A 111 6.73 -23.64 -12.21
C PRO A 111 7.31 -22.60 -13.18
N PHE A 112 7.77 -21.44 -12.71
CA PHE A 112 8.22 -20.32 -13.56
C PHE A 112 9.71 -20.48 -13.91
N PRO A 113 10.06 -20.55 -15.20
CA PRO A 113 11.45 -20.74 -15.62
C PRO A 113 12.35 -19.52 -15.33
N LYS A 114 11.76 -18.31 -15.33
CA LYS A 114 12.48 -17.07 -15.02
C LYS A 114 11.62 -16.13 -14.18
N VAL A 115 12.15 -15.79 -13.03
CA VAL A 115 11.62 -14.69 -12.19
C VAL A 115 12.74 -13.72 -11.87
N VAL A 116 12.47 -12.43 -11.75
CA VAL A 116 13.39 -11.48 -11.14
C VAL A 116 13.14 -11.45 -9.65
N MET A 117 14.14 -11.79 -8.86
CA MET A 117 14.04 -11.84 -7.40
C MET A 117 14.69 -10.61 -6.79
N ALA A 118 13.89 -9.80 -6.12
CA ALA A 118 14.36 -8.62 -5.38
C ALA A 118 13.28 -8.10 -4.44
N ARG A 119 13.66 -7.36 -3.41
CA ARG A 119 12.73 -6.55 -2.63
C ARG A 119 12.12 -5.46 -3.53
N GLY A 120 10.77 -5.39 -3.56
CA GLY A 120 10.02 -4.48 -4.43
C GLY A 120 9.70 -5.06 -5.82
N ALA A 121 10.14 -6.29 -6.11
CA ALA A 121 9.88 -6.92 -7.41
C ALA A 121 8.39 -7.03 -7.74
N ARG A 122 7.55 -7.35 -6.73
CA ARG A 122 6.09 -7.49 -6.91
C ARG A 122 5.30 -6.33 -6.28
N ALA A 123 5.73 -5.82 -5.12
CA ALA A 123 5.02 -4.82 -4.33
C ALA A 123 5.68 -3.43 -4.43
N VAL A 124 5.33 -2.68 -5.30
CA VAL A 124 4.62 -2.32 -6.50
C VAL A 124 5.63 -1.79 -7.53
N LYS A 125 6.89 -1.58 -7.08
CA LYS A 125 8.00 -0.97 -7.82
C LYS A 125 8.29 -1.69 -9.14
N GLY A 126 8.28 -3.04 -9.11
CA GLY A 126 8.47 -3.84 -10.32
C GLY A 126 7.39 -3.59 -11.39
N PRO A 127 6.09 -3.73 -11.07
CA PRO A 127 5.02 -3.42 -12.03
C PRO A 127 5.07 -1.99 -12.57
N LEU A 128 5.46 -0.99 -11.78
CA LEU A 128 5.70 0.37 -12.26
C LEU A 128 6.86 0.44 -13.27
N GLY A 129 7.92 -0.33 -13.06
CA GLY A 129 9.00 -0.47 -14.04
C GLY A 129 8.51 -1.11 -15.35
N VAL A 130 7.64 -2.11 -15.26
CA VAL A 130 7.01 -2.74 -16.44
C VAL A 130 6.02 -1.79 -17.13
N PHE A 131 5.33 -0.93 -16.39
CA PHE A 131 4.47 0.11 -16.96
C PHE A 131 5.26 1.08 -17.87
N LEU A 132 6.49 1.44 -17.51
CA LEU A 132 7.34 2.26 -18.38
C LEU A 132 7.63 1.56 -19.73
N ASN A 133 7.77 0.22 -19.73
CA ASN A 133 7.92 -0.55 -20.98
C ASN A 133 6.64 -0.49 -21.83
N ALA A 134 5.47 -0.49 -21.20
CA ALA A 134 4.18 -0.33 -21.90
C ALA A 134 4.06 1.07 -22.56
N VAL A 135 4.43 2.13 -21.85
CA VAL A 135 4.41 3.51 -22.39
C VAL A 135 5.38 3.64 -23.55
N GLU A 136 6.61 3.12 -23.41
CA GLU A 136 7.60 3.11 -24.49
C GLU A 136 7.09 2.38 -25.73
N ALA A 137 6.48 1.20 -25.57
CA ALA A 137 5.92 0.43 -26.65
C ALA A 137 4.76 1.17 -27.35
N CYS A 138 3.89 1.83 -26.59
CA CYS A 138 2.83 2.69 -27.18
C CYS A 138 3.44 3.81 -28.03
N LYS A 139 4.44 4.51 -27.53
CA LYS A 139 5.10 5.57 -28.26
C LYS A 139 5.77 5.07 -29.54
N ALA A 140 6.48 3.94 -29.47
CA ALA A 140 7.22 3.38 -30.60
C ALA A 140 6.30 2.81 -31.70
N VAL A 141 5.18 2.20 -31.32
CA VAL A 141 4.30 1.44 -32.25
C VAL A 141 3.07 2.22 -32.67
N LEU A 142 2.46 2.95 -31.73
CA LEU A 142 1.22 3.69 -31.91
C LEU A 142 1.44 5.21 -32.07
N GLY A 143 2.68 5.68 -31.86
CA GLY A 143 3.04 7.09 -31.85
C GLY A 143 2.76 7.78 -30.52
N ARG A 144 1.82 7.28 -29.73
CA ARG A 144 1.41 7.84 -28.42
C ARG A 144 0.64 6.79 -27.59
N PRO A 145 0.52 6.96 -26.28
CA PRO A 145 -0.43 6.18 -25.46
C PRO A 145 -1.89 6.37 -25.92
N PRO A 146 -2.77 5.38 -25.72
CA PRO A 146 -4.19 5.48 -26.06
C PRO A 146 -4.97 6.50 -25.24
N VAL A 147 -4.45 6.88 -24.08
CA VAL A 147 -5.03 7.81 -23.11
C VAL A 147 -3.99 8.85 -22.68
N ASN A 148 -4.42 9.99 -22.15
CA ASN A 148 -3.53 10.87 -21.42
C ASN A 148 -3.14 10.21 -20.09
N VAL A 149 -1.90 10.38 -19.66
CA VAL A 149 -1.36 9.75 -18.45
C VAL A 149 -0.86 10.82 -17.50
N LEU A 150 -1.36 10.83 -16.26
CA LEU A 150 -0.91 11.64 -15.16
C LEU A 150 -0.35 10.71 -14.07
N LEU A 151 0.95 10.55 -14.00
CA LEU A 151 1.60 9.67 -13.03
C LEU A 151 2.16 10.49 -11.87
N LEU A 152 1.77 10.12 -10.65
CA LEU A 152 2.34 10.62 -9.41
C LEU A 152 2.83 9.42 -8.59
N ALA A 153 4.16 9.30 -8.49
CA ALA A 153 4.81 8.21 -7.76
C ALA A 153 5.51 8.73 -6.50
N GLU A 154 5.14 8.19 -5.36
CA GLU A 154 5.75 8.49 -4.06
C GLU A 154 6.82 7.47 -3.68
N VAL A 155 7.69 7.85 -2.72
CA VAL A 155 8.75 7.00 -2.18
C VAL A 155 8.64 6.90 -0.64
N ASP A 156 7.43 7.09 -0.10
CA ASP A 156 7.15 7.13 1.34
C ASP A 156 5.78 6.53 1.73
N GLU A 157 5.22 5.63 0.90
CA GLU A 157 3.96 4.93 1.21
C GLU A 157 4.09 4.02 2.43
N ILE A 158 5.20 3.32 2.59
CA ILE A 158 5.43 2.40 3.72
C ILE A 158 5.38 3.12 5.07
N ILE A 159 5.72 4.41 5.10
CA ILE A 159 5.61 5.25 6.30
C ILE A 159 4.30 6.04 6.36
N GLY A 160 3.35 5.75 5.46
CA GLY A 160 1.98 6.25 5.51
C GLY A 160 1.64 7.37 4.53
N SER A 161 2.48 7.66 3.54
CA SER A 161 2.20 8.70 2.52
C SER A 161 1.98 10.11 3.13
N PRO A 162 2.86 10.60 4.00
CA PRO A 162 2.60 11.82 4.77
C PRO A 162 2.44 13.08 3.92
N TYR A 163 3.00 13.08 2.71
CA TYR A 163 2.99 14.24 1.81
C TYR A 163 2.13 14.04 0.55
N TYR A 164 1.48 12.88 0.39
CA TYR A 164 0.75 12.58 -0.86
C TYR A 164 -0.41 13.55 -1.11
N ARG A 165 -1.15 13.94 -0.06
CA ARG A 165 -2.21 14.97 -0.15
C ARG A 165 -1.67 16.30 -0.68
N MET A 166 -0.53 16.77 -0.16
CA MET A 166 0.10 18.02 -0.62
C MET A 166 0.46 17.94 -2.12
N MET A 167 0.90 16.78 -2.59
CA MET A 167 1.24 16.60 -4.01
C MET A 167 -0.01 16.54 -4.89
N ILE A 168 -1.08 15.87 -4.45
CA ILE A 168 -2.38 15.90 -5.11
C ILE A 168 -2.88 17.34 -5.24
N ASP A 169 -2.77 18.13 -4.17
CA ASP A 169 -3.19 19.54 -4.17
C ASP A 169 -2.34 20.40 -5.12
N ARG A 170 -1.03 20.15 -5.22
CA ARG A 170 -0.12 20.82 -6.18
C ARG A 170 -0.55 20.61 -7.64
N TYR A 171 -1.01 19.42 -8.00
CA TYR A 171 -1.44 19.04 -9.35
C TYR A 171 -2.96 18.93 -9.49
N ARG A 172 -3.72 19.59 -8.59
CA ARG A 172 -5.18 19.51 -8.50
C ARG A 172 -5.87 19.73 -9.85
N ASP A 173 -5.53 20.80 -10.56
CA ASP A 173 -6.16 21.14 -11.85
C ASP A 173 -5.89 20.08 -12.93
N ARG A 174 -4.71 19.44 -12.87
CA ARG A 174 -4.37 18.33 -13.78
C ARG A 174 -5.19 17.09 -13.41
N PHE A 175 -5.25 16.72 -12.13
CA PHE A 175 -6.05 15.58 -11.68
C PHE A 175 -7.55 15.78 -11.89
N ALA A 176 -8.07 17.00 -11.82
CA ALA A 176 -9.47 17.31 -12.11
C ALA A 176 -9.89 16.94 -13.55
N THR A 177 -8.95 16.78 -14.48
CA THR A 177 -9.23 16.29 -15.84
C THR A 177 -9.24 14.77 -15.95
N ALA A 178 -8.85 14.03 -14.91
CA ALA A 178 -8.77 12.59 -14.97
C ALA A 178 -10.14 11.93 -14.79
N HIS A 179 -10.37 10.86 -15.54
CA HIS A 179 -11.63 10.11 -15.55
C HIS A 179 -11.63 8.97 -14.56
N ALA A 180 -10.44 8.46 -14.23
CA ALA A 180 -10.24 7.37 -13.29
C ALA A 180 -8.79 7.33 -12.80
N ALA A 181 -8.60 6.69 -11.64
CA ALA A 181 -7.28 6.40 -11.11
C ALA A 181 -6.97 4.90 -11.22
N TRP A 182 -5.71 4.58 -11.48
CA TRP A 182 -5.24 3.22 -11.68
C TRP A 182 -3.84 3.02 -11.10
N THR A 183 -3.58 1.81 -10.57
CA THR A 183 -2.23 1.34 -10.28
C THR A 183 -1.90 0.17 -11.20
N PRO A 184 -0.90 0.29 -12.08
CA PRO A 184 -0.39 -0.84 -12.84
C PRO A 184 0.12 -1.94 -11.90
N GLY A 185 -0.23 -3.19 -12.18
CA GLY A 185 0.04 -4.28 -11.27
C GLY A 185 0.24 -5.64 -11.95
N ALA A 186 0.34 -6.67 -11.11
CA ALA A 186 0.41 -8.07 -11.47
C ALA A 186 -0.65 -8.83 -10.67
N SER A 187 -1.86 -8.95 -11.19
CA SER A 187 -3.03 -9.40 -10.43
C SER A 187 -3.31 -10.90 -10.49
N GLN A 188 -2.46 -11.70 -11.16
CA GLN A 188 -2.70 -13.14 -11.24
C GLN A 188 -2.15 -13.89 -10.01
N ASP A 189 -2.89 -14.92 -9.58
CA ASP A 189 -2.36 -15.95 -8.67
C ASP A 189 -1.48 -16.96 -9.43
N ALA A 190 -0.96 -17.96 -8.72
CA ALA A 190 -0.09 -18.97 -9.31
C ALA A 190 -0.83 -19.92 -10.29
N GLU A 191 -2.14 -20.01 -10.21
CA GLU A 191 -3.02 -20.76 -11.12
C GLU A 191 -3.45 -19.94 -12.34
N GLY A 192 -3.10 -18.64 -12.38
CA GLY A 192 -3.38 -17.74 -13.49
C GLY A 192 -4.74 -17.01 -13.38
N LYS A 193 -5.47 -17.13 -12.28
CA LYS A 193 -6.70 -16.37 -12.05
C LYS A 193 -6.37 -14.92 -11.72
N ALA A 194 -7.20 -14.00 -12.18
CA ALA A 194 -7.03 -12.58 -11.92
C ALA A 194 -7.74 -12.16 -10.62
N HIS A 195 -7.09 -11.39 -9.79
CA HIS A 195 -7.64 -10.88 -8.53
C HIS A 195 -7.88 -9.38 -8.63
N LEU A 196 -9.11 -8.94 -8.37
CA LEU A 196 -9.49 -7.53 -8.29
C LEU A 196 -9.93 -7.19 -6.87
N THR A 197 -9.23 -6.27 -6.22
CA THR A 197 -9.58 -5.76 -4.90
C THR A 197 -10.40 -4.48 -5.06
N LEU A 198 -11.64 -4.50 -4.59
CA LEU A 198 -12.60 -3.42 -4.80
C LEU A 198 -12.63 -2.40 -3.65
N GLY A 199 -12.19 -2.79 -2.44
CA GLY A 199 -12.24 -1.94 -1.26
C GLY A 199 -10.94 -1.91 -0.46
N TYR A 200 -10.75 -0.81 0.26
CA TYR A 200 -9.61 -0.56 1.14
C TYR A 200 -10.09 0.06 2.44
N LYS A 201 -9.51 -0.35 3.57
CA LYS A 201 -9.76 0.30 4.87
C LYS A 201 -9.10 1.67 4.93
N GLY A 202 -9.63 2.55 5.77
CA GLY A 202 -8.91 3.73 6.20
C GLY A 202 -7.77 3.35 7.15
N MET A 203 -6.82 4.27 7.31
CA MET A 203 -5.66 4.07 8.19
C MET A 203 -5.28 5.35 8.91
N ILE A 204 -4.78 5.19 10.14
CA ILE A 204 -4.20 6.28 10.94
C ILE A 204 -2.90 5.76 11.53
N TYR A 205 -1.78 6.37 11.16
CA TYR A 205 -0.47 6.16 11.79
C TYR A 205 -0.19 7.30 12.73
N MET A 206 0.01 7.02 14.00
CA MET A 206 0.19 8.05 15.03
C MET A 206 1.07 7.58 16.18
N ALA A 207 1.52 8.56 16.97
CA ALA A 207 2.07 8.31 18.30
C ALA A 207 1.27 9.02 19.38
N LEU A 208 1.18 8.40 20.54
CA LEU A 208 0.80 9.05 21.80
C LEU A 208 2.05 9.33 22.61
N ARG A 209 2.21 10.57 23.09
CA ARG A 209 3.38 10.98 23.88
C ARG A 209 2.97 11.56 25.21
N ALA A 210 3.61 11.05 26.29
CA ALA A 210 3.52 11.64 27.60
C ALA A 210 4.91 12.19 27.99
N SER A 211 4.99 13.46 28.36
CA SER A 211 6.23 14.10 28.81
C SER A 211 6.04 14.86 30.11
N GLY A 212 7.09 14.91 30.95
CA GLY A 212 7.05 15.66 32.18
C GLY A 212 6.92 17.16 31.95
N ALA A 213 7.46 17.68 30.88
CA ALA A 213 7.33 19.09 30.48
C ALA A 213 5.87 19.47 30.23
N ARG A 214 5.13 18.70 29.41
CA ARG A 214 3.74 18.97 29.07
C ARG A 214 2.77 18.64 30.20
N TRP A 215 3.01 17.56 30.93
CA TRP A 215 2.21 17.16 32.08
C TRP A 215 2.36 18.11 33.26
N GLY A 216 3.48 18.85 33.35
CA GLY A 216 3.83 19.69 34.47
C GLY A 216 4.34 18.91 35.70
N ARG A 217 4.49 17.57 35.59
CA ARG A 217 4.89 16.65 36.67
C ARG A 217 5.95 15.68 36.13
N GLY A 218 6.84 15.21 36.99
CA GLY A 218 7.95 14.36 36.56
C GLY A 218 9.14 15.13 35.98
N PRO A 219 10.18 14.43 35.48
CA PRO A 219 11.34 15.05 34.87
C PRO A 219 10.93 15.79 33.57
N LYS A 220 11.47 16.99 33.31
CA LYS A 220 11.08 17.86 32.19
C LYS A 220 12.10 17.89 31.07
N ASP A 221 13.38 18.15 31.40
CA ASP A 221 14.41 18.44 30.38
C ASP A 221 15.31 17.24 30.08
N GLY A 222 15.20 16.15 30.84
CA GLY A 222 15.95 14.93 30.67
C GLY A 222 15.67 13.92 31.77
N PRO A 223 16.16 12.68 31.62
CA PRO A 223 15.95 11.64 32.61
C PRO A 223 16.72 11.96 33.89
N ILE A 224 16.18 11.56 35.04
CA ILE A 224 16.83 11.66 36.34
C ILE A 224 17.07 10.27 36.93
N HIS A 225 17.76 10.16 38.06
CA HIS A 225 18.01 8.89 38.71
C HIS A 225 16.71 8.24 39.22
N GLY A 226 16.52 6.95 38.97
CA GLY A 226 15.29 6.19 39.25
C GLY A 226 14.93 6.15 40.76
N MET A 227 15.90 6.35 41.66
CA MET A 227 15.62 6.46 43.09
C MET A 227 14.66 7.59 43.45
N ALA A 228 14.59 8.63 42.62
CA ALA A 228 13.68 9.74 42.80
C ALA A 228 12.19 9.36 42.59
N LYS A 229 11.90 8.14 42.08
CA LYS A 229 10.52 7.69 41.82
C LYS A 229 9.63 7.70 43.04
N SER A 230 10.21 7.58 44.24
CA SER A 230 9.48 7.66 45.52
C SER A 230 8.81 9.02 45.76
N VAL A 231 9.30 10.08 45.11
CA VAL A 231 8.85 11.47 45.32
C VAL A 231 8.59 12.23 44.01
N VAL A 232 8.88 11.61 42.86
CA VAL A 232 8.72 12.23 41.53
C VAL A 232 7.83 11.37 40.65
N ASP A 233 6.89 11.99 39.96
CA ASP A 233 6.00 11.31 38.98
C ASP A 233 6.76 10.83 37.75
N SER A 234 6.18 9.83 37.06
CA SER A 234 6.78 9.17 35.88
C SER A 234 5.95 9.33 34.64
N PRO A 235 6.44 10.01 33.60
CA PRO A 235 5.79 10.04 32.28
C PRO A 235 5.56 8.65 31.67
N ALA A 236 6.42 7.67 31.95
CA ALA A 236 6.23 6.29 31.49
C ALA A 236 4.96 5.66 32.09
N TRP A 237 4.76 5.80 33.42
CA TRP A 237 3.53 5.36 34.06
C TRP A 237 2.31 6.18 33.61
N ARG A 238 2.50 7.48 33.36
CA ARG A 238 1.44 8.34 32.81
C ARG A 238 0.92 7.80 31.48
N LEU A 239 1.83 7.45 30.55
CA LEU A 239 1.47 6.86 29.28
C LEU A 239 0.82 5.48 29.45
N ALA A 240 1.39 4.60 30.28
CA ALA A 240 0.82 3.26 30.52
C ALA A 240 -0.62 3.34 31.03
N HIS A 241 -0.92 4.26 31.93
CA HIS A 241 -2.29 4.49 32.42
C HIS A 241 -3.20 5.09 31.32
N ALA A 242 -2.71 6.00 30.49
CA ALA A 242 -3.47 6.51 29.35
C ALA A 242 -3.84 5.38 28.39
N LEU A 243 -2.86 4.53 28.03
CA LEU A 243 -3.09 3.37 27.13
C LEU A 243 -4.13 2.41 27.69
N SER A 244 -4.13 2.12 28.99
CA SER A 244 -5.09 1.22 29.63
C SER A 244 -6.54 1.75 29.59
N THR A 245 -6.75 3.03 29.24
CA THR A 245 -8.10 3.59 29.07
C THR A 245 -8.63 3.44 27.63
N LEU A 246 -7.78 3.06 26.68
CA LEU A 246 -8.14 2.97 25.26
C LEU A 246 -8.64 1.60 24.85
N THR A 247 -8.26 0.56 25.58
CA THR A 247 -8.70 -0.81 25.33
C THR A 247 -9.21 -1.47 26.60
N GLY A 248 -10.05 -2.49 26.44
CA GLY A 248 -10.42 -3.41 27.50
C GLY A 248 -9.24 -4.27 27.98
N PRO A 249 -9.41 -5.05 29.08
CA PRO A 249 -8.36 -5.91 29.61
C PRO A 249 -7.87 -6.99 28.63
N ASP A 250 -8.68 -7.31 27.62
CA ASP A 250 -8.37 -8.25 26.52
C ASP A 250 -7.40 -7.66 25.48
N GLY A 251 -7.16 -6.35 25.50
CA GLY A 251 -6.35 -5.63 24.53
C GLY A 251 -7.00 -5.50 23.13
N ASN A 252 -8.19 -6.05 22.93
CA ASN A 252 -8.88 -6.12 21.64
C ASN A 252 -10.15 -5.27 21.58
N THR A 253 -10.86 -5.13 22.71
CA THR A 253 -12.03 -4.27 22.83
C THR A 253 -11.58 -2.81 22.88
N VAL A 254 -11.88 -2.03 21.85
CA VAL A 254 -11.49 -0.61 21.79
C VAL A 254 -12.54 0.24 22.48
N LEU A 255 -12.12 1.04 23.47
CA LEU A 255 -13.01 1.84 24.33
C LEU A 255 -13.18 3.30 23.83
N LEU A 256 -13.09 3.53 22.55
CA LEU A 256 -13.36 4.81 21.91
C LEU A 256 -14.84 4.89 21.53
N GLU A 257 -15.47 6.03 21.73
CA GLU A 257 -16.84 6.23 21.27
C GLU A 257 -16.97 5.99 19.77
N GLY A 258 -17.88 5.12 19.38
CA GLY A 258 -18.09 4.73 18.00
C GLY A 258 -17.29 3.50 17.52
N PHE A 259 -16.29 3.03 18.26
CA PHE A 259 -15.59 1.78 17.95
C PHE A 259 -16.37 0.54 18.41
N ASP A 260 -17.26 0.69 19.37
CA ASP A 260 -18.23 -0.30 19.84
C ASP A 260 -19.46 -0.42 18.92
N ARG A 261 -19.65 0.57 18.05
CA ARG A 261 -20.63 0.42 16.96
C ARG A 261 -20.15 -0.67 16.05
N ASP A 262 -20.98 -1.66 15.83
CA ASP A 262 -20.74 -2.62 14.77
C ASP A 262 -20.41 -1.83 13.51
N ALA A 263 -19.28 -2.18 12.88
CA ALA A 263 -19.00 -1.64 11.56
C ALA A 263 -20.27 -1.85 10.72
N PRO A 264 -20.73 -0.84 9.95
CA PRO A 264 -21.93 -1.01 9.16
C PRO A 264 -21.89 -2.34 8.43
N PRO A 265 -22.99 -3.11 8.41
CA PRO A 265 -22.97 -4.41 7.73
C PRO A 265 -22.52 -4.22 6.28
N PRO A 266 -21.81 -5.18 5.72
CA PRO A 266 -21.43 -5.13 4.31
C PRO A 266 -22.69 -4.98 3.46
N THR A 267 -22.58 -4.24 2.36
CA THR A 267 -23.64 -4.22 1.34
C THR A 267 -23.88 -5.64 0.82
N LYS A 268 -25.02 -5.88 0.17
CA LYS A 268 -25.30 -7.19 -0.42
C LYS A 268 -24.18 -7.65 -1.36
N GLU A 269 -23.66 -6.74 -2.19
CA GLU A 269 -22.55 -7.03 -3.11
C GLU A 269 -21.28 -7.45 -2.36
N GLU A 270 -20.90 -6.71 -1.31
CA GLU A 270 -19.74 -7.03 -0.47
C GLU A 270 -19.89 -8.37 0.27
N ALA A 271 -21.11 -8.65 0.73
CA ALA A 271 -21.42 -9.95 1.38
C ALA A 271 -21.31 -11.11 0.39
N ASP A 272 -21.90 -10.97 -0.80
CA ASP A 272 -21.83 -11.97 -1.88
C ASP A 272 -20.37 -12.24 -2.31
N GLU A 273 -19.55 -11.19 -2.41
CA GLU A 273 -18.10 -11.30 -2.70
C GLU A 273 -17.34 -12.01 -1.56
N MET A 274 -17.60 -11.64 -0.31
CA MET A 274 -16.99 -12.30 0.86
C MET A 274 -17.34 -13.79 0.91
N GLU A 275 -18.60 -14.13 0.70
CA GLU A 275 -19.03 -15.53 0.64
C GLU A 275 -18.36 -16.30 -0.51
N ALA A 276 -18.16 -15.65 -1.68
CA ALA A 276 -17.43 -16.25 -2.78
C ALA A 276 -15.97 -16.56 -2.41
N ILE A 277 -15.30 -15.65 -1.69
CA ILE A 277 -13.95 -15.88 -1.14
C ILE A 277 -13.95 -17.04 -0.15
N ILE A 278 -14.88 -17.06 0.82
CA ILE A 278 -14.97 -18.16 1.81
C ILE A 278 -15.19 -19.51 1.11
N ARG A 279 -16.09 -19.58 0.12
CA ARG A 279 -16.32 -20.80 -0.66
C ARG A 279 -15.07 -21.25 -1.43
N ARG A 280 -14.34 -20.29 -2.03
CA ARG A 280 -13.11 -20.55 -2.80
C ARG A 280 -12.01 -21.17 -1.92
N PHE A 281 -11.83 -20.65 -0.71
CA PHE A 281 -10.79 -21.09 0.21
C PHE A 281 -11.28 -22.16 1.21
N ARG A 282 -12.44 -22.78 0.96
CA ARG A 282 -12.96 -23.83 1.83
C ARG A 282 -11.95 -24.96 2.02
N GLY A 283 -11.62 -25.25 3.28
CA GLY A 283 -10.61 -26.24 3.65
C GLY A 283 -9.16 -25.76 3.58
N VAL A 284 -8.95 -24.51 3.19
CA VAL A 284 -7.65 -23.83 3.31
C VAL A 284 -7.65 -23.01 4.59
N PRO A 285 -6.66 -23.15 5.48
CA PRO A 285 -6.58 -22.30 6.68
C PRO A 285 -6.64 -20.81 6.32
N TRP A 286 -7.47 -20.05 7.02
CA TRP A 286 -7.69 -18.61 6.76
C TRP A 286 -6.37 -17.82 6.77
N GLN A 287 -5.36 -18.24 7.53
CA GLN A 287 -4.03 -17.63 7.56
C GLN A 287 -3.30 -17.72 6.20
N ARG A 288 -3.70 -18.63 5.32
CA ARG A 288 -3.16 -18.73 3.96
C ARG A 288 -3.96 -17.93 2.95
N ALA A 289 -5.26 -17.72 3.23
CA ALA A 289 -6.16 -17.00 2.36
C ALA A 289 -6.00 -15.46 2.52
N LEU A 290 -5.85 -14.98 3.77
CA LEU A 290 -5.86 -13.55 4.08
C LEU A 290 -4.45 -12.94 4.02
N GLY A 291 -4.33 -11.80 3.37
CA GLY A 291 -3.08 -11.04 3.30
C GLY A 291 -2.60 -10.54 4.66
N GLY A 292 -1.28 -10.44 4.85
CA GLY A 292 -0.68 -9.99 6.11
C GLY A 292 -0.53 -11.09 7.16
N VAL A 293 -1.25 -12.21 7.03
CA VAL A 293 -1.21 -13.34 7.99
C VAL A 293 -0.50 -14.56 7.39
N GLN A 294 -0.19 -14.54 6.11
CA GLN A 294 0.34 -15.67 5.35
C GLN A 294 1.54 -16.36 6.02
N GLY A 295 1.37 -17.64 6.31
CA GLY A 295 2.40 -18.48 6.92
C GLY A 295 2.50 -18.38 8.45
N ALA A 296 1.77 -17.48 9.11
CA ALA A 296 1.69 -17.44 10.55
C ALA A 296 0.76 -18.57 11.06
N GLN A 297 1.22 -19.32 12.04
CA GLN A 297 0.38 -20.28 12.76
C GLN A 297 -0.12 -19.62 14.05
N VAL A 298 -1.16 -18.81 13.91
CA VAL A 298 -1.74 -18.03 15.01
C VAL A 298 -3.22 -18.34 15.15
N PRO A 299 -3.77 -18.47 16.36
CA PRO A 299 -5.21 -18.59 16.57
C PRO A 299 -5.90 -17.26 16.24
N ALA A 300 -7.19 -17.31 15.94
CA ALA A 300 -8.02 -16.13 15.85
C ALA A 300 -8.29 -15.54 17.25
N ILE A 301 -8.58 -14.24 17.32
CA ILE A 301 -8.98 -13.59 18.56
C ILE A 301 -10.26 -14.26 19.09
N GLY A 302 -10.26 -14.71 20.36
CA GLY A 302 -11.43 -15.26 21.02
C GLY A 302 -12.00 -16.51 20.35
N ASP A 303 -11.19 -17.28 19.62
CA ASP A 303 -11.59 -18.49 18.90
C ASP A 303 -12.80 -18.28 17.97
N MET A 304 -12.90 -17.08 17.38
CA MET A 304 -14.03 -16.70 16.50
C MET A 304 -14.16 -17.65 15.30
N PRO A 305 -15.39 -17.94 14.84
CA PRO A 305 -15.63 -18.80 13.70
C PRO A 305 -15.14 -18.18 12.39
N GLU A 306 -14.78 -19.02 11.42
CA GLU A 306 -14.19 -18.61 10.14
C GLU A 306 -14.96 -17.49 9.42
N PRO A 307 -16.29 -17.49 9.28
CA PRO A 307 -17.01 -16.38 8.63
C PRO A 307 -16.81 -15.03 9.33
N GLU A 308 -16.73 -15.01 10.65
CA GLU A 308 -16.48 -13.81 11.44
C GLU A 308 -15.05 -13.28 11.23
N ILE A 309 -14.05 -14.19 11.08
CA ILE A 309 -12.67 -13.82 10.76
C ILE A 309 -12.64 -13.03 9.45
N TYR A 310 -13.30 -13.53 8.39
CA TYR A 310 -13.36 -12.83 7.11
C TYR A 310 -14.09 -11.50 7.21
N GLN A 311 -15.23 -11.46 7.91
CA GLN A 311 -16.00 -10.24 8.11
C GLN A 311 -15.18 -9.17 8.85
N ARG A 312 -14.50 -9.54 9.94
CA ARG A 312 -13.62 -8.61 10.68
C ARG A 312 -12.42 -8.17 9.86
N TYR A 313 -11.80 -9.11 9.15
CA TYR A 313 -10.66 -8.77 8.30
C TYR A 313 -11.03 -7.77 7.21
N PHE A 314 -12.15 -7.94 6.52
CA PHE A 314 -12.55 -7.05 5.44
C PHE A 314 -13.16 -5.74 5.92
N PHE A 315 -13.99 -5.78 6.94
CA PHE A 315 -14.85 -4.66 7.29
C PHE A 315 -14.68 -4.13 8.71
N GLY A 316 -14.12 -4.89 9.62
CA GLY A 316 -13.95 -4.49 11.02
C GLY A 316 -12.76 -3.55 11.24
N PRO A 317 -12.78 -2.73 12.31
CA PRO A 317 -11.64 -1.93 12.72
C PRO A 317 -10.52 -2.77 13.34
N SER A 318 -9.30 -2.20 13.38
CA SER A 318 -8.22 -2.69 14.22
C SER A 318 -7.47 -1.54 14.88
N PHE A 319 -7.02 -1.75 16.12
CA PHE A 319 -6.28 -0.80 16.93
C PHE A 319 -4.98 -1.47 17.38
N ASN A 320 -3.93 -1.32 16.58
CA ASN A 320 -2.68 -2.04 16.79
C ASN A 320 -1.63 -1.13 17.44
N LEU A 321 -1.09 -1.57 18.57
CA LEU A 321 0.07 -0.95 19.21
C LEU A 321 1.35 -1.51 18.58
N ASN A 322 1.98 -0.74 17.69
CA ASN A 322 3.17 -1.14 16.92
C ASN A 322 4.44 -1.17 17.78
N GLY A 323 4.53 -0.27 18.74
CA GLY A 323 5.72 -0.12 19.54
C GLY A 323 5.49 0.75 20.77
N LEU A 324 6.30 0.52 21.79
CA LEU A 324 6.27 1.28 23.05
C LEU A 324 7.71 1.53 23.48
N ARG A 325 8.07 2.77 23.77
CA ARG A 325 9.42 3.12 24.22
C ARG A 325 9.41 4.17 25.30
N SER A 326 10.33 4.02 26.27
CA SER A 326 10.62 5.00 27.31
C SER A 326 11.95 4.70 27.95
N GLY A 327 12.73 5.73 28.27
CA GLY A 327 14.06 5.57 28.86
C GLY A 327 15.03 4.85 27.92
N TYR A 328 16.02 4.17 28.52
CA TYR A 328 17.00 3.39 27.78
C TYR A 328 16.59 1.91 27.73
N THR A 329 16.51 1.34 26.54
CA THR A 329 16.11 -0.05 26.29
C THR A 329 17.15 -0.85 25.47
N GLY A 330 18.39 -0.34 25.36
CA GLY A 330 19.48 -1.00 24.64
C GLY A 330 20.14 -2.14 25.41
N THR A 331 21.11 -2.82 24.79
CA THR A 331 21.85 -3.93 25.38
C THR A 331 22.65 -3.51 26.58
N GLY A 332 22.67 -4.35 27.61
CA GLY A 332 23.46 -4.10 28.87
C GLY A 332 22.87 -3.06 29.80
N THR A 333 21.56 -2.90 29.76
CA THR A 333 20.83 -1.83 30.43
C THR A 333 20.74 -2.00 31.94
N LEU A 334 21.40 -1.13 32.68
CA LEU A 334 21.13 -0.87 34.08
C LEU A 334 21.14 0.65 34.32
N ALA A 335 20.41 1.38 33.47
CA ALA A 335 20.49 2.85 33.50
C ALA A 335 19.82 3.51 34.71
N PHE A 336 19.05 2.76 35.53
CA PHE A 336 18.38 3.25 36.74
C PHE A 336 17.76 4.66 36.56
N THR A 337 17.12 4.90 35.41
CA THR A 337 16.59 6.22 35.05
C THR A 337 15.11 6.31 35.28
N LEU A 338 14.64 7.47 35.70
CA LEU A 338 13.25 7.91 35.62
C LEU A 338 13.13 8.75 34.32
N PRO A 339 12.50 8.25 33.28
CA PRO A 339 12.44 8.92 31.97
C PRO A 339 11.64 10.23 32.04
N HIS A 340 12.00 11.20 31.20
CA HIS A 340 11.27 12.45 31.06
C HIS A 340 10.15 12.36 30.00
N MET A 341 10.14 11.27 29.18
CA MET A 341 9.19 11.06 28.09
C MET A 341 8.93 9.58 27.86
N ALA A 342 7.74 9.26 27.38
CA ALA A 342 7.33 7.96 26.88
C ALA A 342 6.48 8.12 25.62
N GLU A 343 6.60 7.17 24.68
CA GLU A 343 5.90 7.18 23.40
C GLU A 343 5.32 5.79 23.09
N ALA A 344 4.12 5.78 22.51
CA ALA A 344 3.45 4.61 21.99
C ALA A 344 3.04 4.87 20.54
N PHE A 345 3.37 3.96 19.63
CA PHE A 345 3.13 4.07 18.19
C PHE A 345 1.99 3.15 17.79
N PHE A 346 1.07 3.67 16.97
CA PHE A 346 -0.14 2.97 16.57
C PHE A 346 -0.33 2.91 15.07
N ASP A 347 -0.96 1.81 14.64
CA ASP A 347 -1.52 1.59 13.32
C ASP A 347 -3.00 1.22 13.50
N LEU A 348 -3.89 2.16 13.21
CA LEU A 348 -5.32 1.92 13.21
C LEU A 348 -5.78 1.63 11.79
N ARG A 349 -6.62 0.59 11.66
CA ARG A 349 -7.39 0.37 10.43
C ARG A 349 -8.85 0.59 10.76
N ILE A 350 -9.50 1.43 9.98
CA ILE A 350 -10.90 1.79 10.18
C ILE A 350 -11.75 1.36 8.99
N PRO A 351 -13.02 0.99 9.24
CA PRO A 351 -13.96 0.72 8.17
C PRO A 351 -14.01 1.89 7.18
N ARG A 352 -14.23 1.60 5.89
CA ARG A 352 -14.33 2.64 4.86
C ARG A 352 -15.45 3.66 5.07
N THR A 353 -16.42 3.32 5.91
CA THR A 353 -17.58 4.15 6.25
C THR A 353 -17.33 5.09 7.41
N TRP A 354 -16.17 4.98 8.07
CA TRP A 354 -15.78 5.87 9.15
C TRP A 354 -14.86 6.97 8.61
N ASP A 355 -14.91 8.13 9.23
CA ASP A 355 -14.07 9.27 8.92
C ASP A 355 -12.87 9.33 9.89
N VAL A 356 -11.66 9.53 9.35
CA VAL A 356 -10.42 9.57 10.17
C VAL A 356 -10.45 10.71 11.19
N GLU A 357 -11.06 11.87 10.84
CA GLU A 357 -11.15 13.01 11.75
C GLU A 357 -12.12 12.72 12.90
N GLU A 358 -13.20 11.96 12.65
CA GLU A 358 -14.11 11.51 13.71
C GLU A 358 -13.43 10.57 14.69
N VAL A 359 -12.65 9.62 14.18
CA VAL A 359 -11.87 8.70 15.02
C VAL A 359 -10.84 9.44 15.87
N LEU A 360 -10.12 10.41 15.30
CA LEU A 360 -9.14 11.21 16.03
C LEU A 360 -9.80 12.10 17.10
N ARG A 361 -10.99 12.66 16.80
CA ARG A 361 -11.77 13.41 17.79
C ARG A 361 -12.24 12.51 18.94
N ALA A 362 -12.73 11.29 18.65
CA ALA A 362 -13.14 10.33 19.68
C ALA A 362 -11.95 9.91 20.57
N LEU A 363 -10.77 9.68 19.97
CA LEU A 363 -9.55 9.41 20.71
C LEU A 363 -9.18 10.56 21.65
N ARG A 364 -9.20 11.81 21.16
CA ARG A 364 -8.90 12.99 21.97
C ARG A 364 -9.91 13.13 23.11
N ALA A 365 -11.21 13.04 22.81
CA ALA A 365 -12.27 13.12 23.82
C ALA A 365 -12.13 12.04 24.90
N ARG A 366 -11.75 10.81 24.52
CA ARG A 366 -11.51 9.73 25.47
C ARG A 366 -10.36 10.04 26.40
N LEU A 367 -9.21 10.46 25.86
CA LEU A 367 -8.04 10.82 26.67
C LEU A 367 -8.36 11.99 27.61
N ASP A 368 -9.04 13.04 27.14
CA ASP A 368 -9.44 14.21 27.94
C ASP A 368 -10.42 13.82 29.05
N GLY A 369 -11.45 13.04 28.72
CA GLY A 369 -12.45 12.57 29.68
C GLY A 369 -11.87 11.64 30.77
N GLN A 370 -10.75 10.97 30.48
CA GLN A 370 -10.02 10.15 31.45
C GLN A 370 -8.90 10.90 32.17
N GLY A 371 -8.80 12.24 31.99
CA GLY A 371 -7.82 13.09 32.66
C GLY A 371 -6.42 13.08 32.05
N PHE A 372 -6.30 12.71 30.76
CA PHE A 372 -5.02 12.63 30.01
C PHE A 372 -4.93 13.71 28.90
N ALA A 373 -5.43 14.91 29.17
CA ALA A 373 -5.38 16.05 28.23
C ALA A 373 -3.94 16.47 27.87
N ASP A 374 -2.98 16.16 28.73
CA ASP A 374 -1.54 16.39 28.52
C ASP A 374 -0.88 15.39 27.58
N VAL A 375 -1.51 14.24 27.31
CA VAL A 375 -0.97 13.25 26.34
C VAL A 375 -1.18 13.76 24.93
N GLU A 376 -0.11 13.93 24.19
CA GLU A 376 -0.13 14.40 22.79
C GLU A 376 -0.52 13.28 21.86
N ILE A 377 -1.30 13.64 20.83
CA ILE A 377 -1.56 12.79 19.66
C ILE A 377 -0.78 13.40 18.50
N ASP A 378 0.22 12.68 18.02
CA ASP A 378 1.03 13.08 16.86
C ASP A 378 0.67 12.17 15.67
N VAL A 379 -0.05 12.71 14.71
CA VAL A 379 -0.54 11.98 13.53
C VAL A 379 0.49 12.08 12.41
N PHE A 380 1.05 10.96 12.00
CA PHE A 380 2.03 10.90 10.91
C PHE A 380 1.35 10.80 9.55
N ALA A 381 0.25 10.03 9.48
CA ALA A 381 -0.57 9.87 8.29
C ALA A 381 -1.99 9.43 8.65
N ALA A 382 -2.98 9.93 7.92
CA ALA A 382 -4.36 9.54 8.07
C ALA A 382 -5.09 9.60 6.73
N HIS A 383 -5.73 8.49 6.34
CA HIS A 383 -6.44 8.36 5.09
C HIS A 383 -7.73 7.58 5.29
N ASN A 384 -8.83 8.06 4.75
CA ASN A 384 -10.10 7.35 4.75
C ASN A 384 -10.04 6.07 3.91
N GLY A 385 -10.97 5.16 4.14
CA GLY A 385 -11.14 4.00 3.28
C GLY A 385 -11.83 4.36 1.96
N SER A 386 -11.73 3.48 0.98
CA SER A 386 -12.35 3.67 -0.32
C SER A 386 -12.88 2.36 -0.88
N ARG A 387 -13.83 2.45 -1.81
CA ARG A 387 -14.31 1.32 -2.61
C ARG A 387 -14.67 1.79 -4.01
N VAL A 388 -14.32 0.99 -5.00
CA VAL A 388 -14.77 1.14 -6.38
C VAL A 388 -15.99 0.22 -6.61
N LYS A 389 -17.01 0.73 -7.32
CA LYS A 389 -18.18 -0.06 -7.72
C LYS A 389 -17.81 -1.01 -8.87
N ARG A 390 -18.41 -2.20 -8.91
CA ARG A 390 -18.16 -3.16 -9.99
C ARG A 390 -18.53 -2.63 -11.37
N ASP A 391 -19.53 -1.77 -11.46
CA ASP A 391 -19.96 -1.16 -12.72
C ASP A 391 -19.10 0.06 -13.16
N ALA A 392 -18.05 0.42 -12.39
CA ALA A 392 -17.15 1.49 -12.77
C ALA A 392 -16.35 1.15 -14.03
N SER A 393 -16.03 2.17 -14.84
CA SER A 393 -15.32 2.00 -16.12
C SER A 393 -14.00 1.24 -16.00
N VAL A 394 -13.22 1.51 -14.95
CA VAL A 394 -11.92 0.84 -14.65
C VAL A 394 -12.11 -0.65 -14.37
N VAL A 395 -13.16 -1.03 -13.64
CA VAL A 395 -13.45 -2.45 -13.33
C VAL A 395 -13.88 -3.17 -14.60
N ARG A 396 -14.84 -2.60 -15.34
CA ARG A 396 -15.30 -3.19 -16.62
C ARG A 396 -14.19 -3.29 -17.67
N ALA A 397 -13.25 -2.34 -17.70
CA ALA A 397 -12.10 -2.42 -18.60
C ALA A 397 -11.16 -3.57 -18.21
N ALA A 398 -10.90 -3.75 -16.91
CA ALA A 398 -10.11 -4.86 -16.38
C ALA A 398 -10.78 -6.22 -16.65
N GLU A 399 -12.09 -6.35 -16.35
CA GLU A 399 -12.88 -7.55 -16.64
C GLU A 399 -12.83 -7.94 -18.12
N ALA A 400 -13.03 -6.98 -19.02
CA ALA A 400 -12.98 -7.22 -20.45
C ALA A 400 -11.59 -7.65 -20.95
N MET A 401 -10.53 -7.10 -20.31
CA MET A 401 -9.14 -7.49 -20.60
C MET A 401 -8.87 -8.94 -20.17
N PHE A 402 -9.34 -9.36 -19.00
CA PHE A 402 -9.18 -10.73 -18.51
C PHE A 402 -10.06 -11.72 -19.26
N ALA A 403 -11.32 -11.37 -19.56
CA ALA A 403 -12.26 -12.18 -20.33
C ALA A 403 -11.74 -12.48 -21.73
N ALA A 404 -11.05 -11.53 -22.39
CA ALA A 404 -10.43 -11.74 -23.70
C ALA A 404 -9.35 -12.85 -23.70
N ARG A 405 -8.94 -13.32 -22.52
CA ARG A 405 -7.95 -14.41 -22.32
C ARG A 405 -8.53 -15.62 -21.60
N ASP A 406 -9.85 -15.69 -21.47
CA ASP A 406 -10.53 -16.76 -20.72
C ASP A 406 -9.95 -16.94 -19.30
N LEU A 407 -9.73 -15.81 -18.60
CA LEU A 407 -9.27 -15.81 -17.23
C LEU A 407 -10.42 -15.60 -16.25
N GLU A 408 -10.50 -16.45 -15.24
CA GLU A 408 -11.41 -16.28 -14.10
C GLU A 408 -11.01 -15.04 -13.31
N VAL A 409 -11.99 -14.20 -12.95
CA VAL A 409 -11.79 -13.03 -12.09
C VAL A 409 -12.32 -13.33 -10.69
N VAL A 410 -11.47 -13.15 -9.69
CA VAL A 410 -11.78 -13.28 -8.26
C VAL A 410 -11.89 -11.89 -7.65
N TYR A 411 -13.06 -11.57 -7.12
CA TYR A 411 -13.30 -10.26 -6.50
C TYR A 411 -13.08 -10.33 -4.99
N TRP A 412 -12.26 -9.42 -4.50
CA TRP A 412 -12.05 -9.20 -3.07
C TRP A 412 -12.85 -7.98 -2.65
N PRO A 413 -13.81 -8.12 -1.70
CA PRO A 413 -14.66 -7.01 -1.27
C PRO A 413 -13.83 -5.88 -0.67
N ALA A 414 -12.77 -6.23 0.05
CA ALA A 414 -11.82 -5.30 0.65
C ALA A 414 -10.49 -6.01 0.94
N THR A 415 -9.52 -5.23 1.39
CA THR A 415 -8.30 -5.73 2.04
C THR A 415 -8.14 -5.07 3.41
N GLY A 416 -7.39 -5.72 4.31
CA GLY A 416 -6.99 -5.13 5.59
C GLY A 416 -6.05 -3.93 5.45
N GLY A 417 -5.48 -3.69 4.25
CA GLY A 417 -4.59 -2.57 3.95
C GLY A 417 -5.34 -1.27 3.66
N GLY A 418 -4.66 -0.15 3.83
CA GLY A 418 -5.12 1.20 3.50
C GLY A 418 -3.96 2.05 2.96
N GLY A 419 -4.26 3.20 2.39
CA GLY A 419 -3.28 4.14 1.83
C GLY A 419 -3.97 5.40 1.33
N PRO A 420 -3.27 6.30 0.62
CA PRO A 420 -3.78 7.61 0.23
C PRO A 420 -4.82 7.58 -0.90
N TRP A 421 -5.36 6.41 -1.22
CA TRP A 421 -6.16 6.19 -2.42
C TRP A 421 -7.56 6.81 -2.36
N SER A 422 -8.10 6.99 -1.16
CA SER A 422 -9.36 7.72 -0.95
C SER A 422 -9.29 9.15 -1.49
N LEU A 423 -8.11 9.76 -1.55
CA LEU A 423 -7.92 11.12 -2.07
C LEU A 423 -8.42 11.30 -3.50
N PHE A 424 -8.27 10.27 -4.35
CA PHE A 424 -8.79 10.31 -5.72
C PHE A 424 -10.34 10.32 -5.73
N THR A 425 -10.96 9.52 -4.87
CA THR A 425 -12.41 9.46 -4.76
C THR A 425 -12.99 10.70 -4.06
N GLU A 426 -12.39 11.11 -2.95
CA GLU A 426 -12.88 12.23 -2.13
C GLU A 426 -12.74 13.58 -2.83
N GLN A 427 -11.58 13.83 -3.46
CA GLN A 427 -11.30 15.14 -4.04
C GLN A 427 -11.82 15.31 -5.46
N PHE A 428 -11.94 14.21 -6.22
CA PHE A 428 -12.25 14.25 -7.65
C PHE A 428 -13.41 13.35 -8.07
N GLY A 429 -13.97 12.54 -7.17
CA GLY A 429 -15.00 11.55 -7.51
C GLY A 429 -14.50 10.43 -8.44
N MET A 430 -13.19 10.29 -8.59
CA MET A 430 -12.60 9.31 -9.49
C MET A 430 -12.72 7.88 -8.94
N PRO A 431 -13.21 6.90 -9.72
CA PRO A 431 -13.06 5.50 -9.37
C PRO A 431 -11.57 5.10 -9.44
N LEU A 432 -11.10 4.41 -8.41
CA LEU A 432 -9.73 3.89 -8.35
C LEU A 432 -9.74 2.36 -8.40
N LEU A 433 -8.91 1.76 -9.27
CA LEU A 433 -8.64 0.33 -9.26
C LEU A 433 -7.13 0.07 -9.20
N ARG A 434 -6.70 -0.75 -8.25
CA ARG A 434 -5.28 -1.04 -8.01
C ARG A 434 -4.86 -2.41 -8.51
N ASP A 435 -3.55 -2.52 -8.75
CA ASP A 435 -2.85 -3.77 -9.05
C ASP A 435 -3.42 -4.50 -10.28
N VAL A 436 -3.82 -3.75 -11.33
CA VAL A 436 -4.41 -4.33 -12.54
C VAL A 436 -3.35 -4.59 -13.59
N GLY A 437 -3.31 -5.81 -14.08
CA GLY A 437 -2.45 -6.30 -15.13
C GLY A 437 -2.24 -7.81 -15.03
N LEU A 438 -1.73 -8.42 -16.08
CA LEU A 438 -1.29 -9.81 -16.05
C LEU A 438 0.01 -9.95 -15.24
N GLY A 439 0.37 -11.19 -14.93
CA GLY A 439 1.59 -11.50 -14.21
C GLY A 439 1.37 -11.89 -12.75
N HIS A 440 2.37 -12.54 -12.22
CA HIS A 440 2.38 -13.11 -10.87
C HIS A 440 3.69 -12.80 -10.15
N GLY A 441 3.66 -12.85 -8.84
CA GLY A 441 4.82 -12.75 -7.99
C GLY A 441 4.45 -12.85 -6.52
N ARG A 442 5.47 -13.04 -5.69
CA ARG A 442 5.32 -13.03 -4.23
C ARG A 442 5.70 -11.65 -3.69
N ALA A 443 4.75 -10.97 -3.07
CA ALA A 443 4.92 -9.61 -2.56
C ALA A 443 5.35 -9.57 -1.10
N SER A 444 6.16 -8.59 -0.73
CA SER A 444 6.47 -8.17 0.65
C SER A 444 7.02 -9.27 1.59
N ALA A 445 7.32 -10.44 1.07
CA ALA A 445 7.90 -11.57 1.79
C ALA A 445 9.42 -11.71 1.52
N ARG A 446 10.07 -12.65 2.21
CA ARG A 446 11.42 -13.11 1.86
C ARG A 446 11.38 -13.75 0.49
N ASP A 447 12.45 -13.61 -0.31
CA ASP A 447 12.50 -14.05 -1.71
C ASP A 447 11.33 -13.49 -2.54
N GLU A 448 11.03 -12.21 -2.37
CA GLU A 448 10.06 -11.51 -3.20
C GLU A 448 10.49 -11.57 -4.66
N PHE A 449 9.57 -11.91 -5.57
CA PHE A 449 9.86 -12.03 -6.98
C PHE A 449 8.72 -11.56 -7.87
N LEU A 450 9.04 -11.27 -9.12
CA LEU A 450 8.12 -11.03 -10.22
C LEU A 450 8.43 -11.98 -11.37
N VAL A 451 7.39 -12.59 -11.95
CA VAL A 451 7.54 -13.52 -13.10
C VAL A 451 7.98 -12.75 -14.34
N VAL A 452 9.12 -13.15 -14.91
CA VAL A 452 9.67 -12.61 -16.16
C VAL A 452 9.21 -13.46 -17.35
N GLU A 453 9.24 -14.78 -17.19
CA GLU A 453 8.76 -15.73 -18.20
C GLU A 453 7.67 -16.58 -17.54
N GLY A 454 6.45 -16.46 -18.08
CA GLY A 454 5.25 -17.09 -17.53
C GLY A 454 5.18 -18.58 -17.75
N ALA A 455 4.21 -19.23 -17.10
CA ALA A 455 3.90 -20.64 -17.28
C ALA A 455 2.39 -20.86 -17.20
N GLY A 456 1.85 -21.75 -18.00
CA GLY A 456 0.40 -22.02 -18.06
C GLY A 456 -0.39 -20.77 -18.45
N LYS A 457 -1.35 -20.37 -17.60
CA LYS A 457 -2.16 -19.14 -17.78
C LYS A 457 -1.51 -17.89 -17.14
N VAL A 458 -0.39 -18.04 -16.42
CA VAL A 458 0.31 -16.91 -15.79
C VAL A 458 1.14 -16.17 -16.82
N GLY A 459 0.91 -14.88 -16.98
CA GLY A 459 1.70 -14.02 -17.84
C GLY A 459 3.07 -13.66 -17.26
N GLY A 460 4.05 -13.46 -18.13
CA GLY A 460 5.36 -12.90 -17.78
C GLY A 460 5.40 -11.38 -17.94
N MET A 461 6.61 -10.82 -17.92
CA MET A 461 6.85 -9.37 -18.04
C MET A 461 6.30 -8.78 -19.35
N VAL A 462 6.40 -9.50 -20.47
CA VAL A 462 5.86 -9.04 -21.77
C VAL A 462 4.33 -8.99 -21.72
N GLU A 463 3.70 -10.05 -21.23
CA GLU A 463 2.23 -10.12 -21.09
C GLU A 463 1.71 -9.06 -20.11
N MET A 464 2.46 -8.77 -19.04
CA MET A 464 2.12 -7.69 -18.10
C MET A 464 2.15 -6.33 -18.81
N ALA A 465 3.24 -5.99 -19.50
CA ALA A 465 3.33 -4.73 -20.24
C ALA A 465 2.23 -4.62 -21.30
N LEU A 466 1.97 -5.70 -22.05
CA LEU A 466 0.89 -5.76 -23.04
C LEU A 466 -0.49 -5.56 -22.42
N SER A 467 -0.74 -6.14 -21.25
CA SER A 467 -2.00 -5.95 -20.52
C SER A 467 -2.21 -4.51 -20.06
N HIS A 468 -1.14 -3.82 -19.67
CA HIS A 468 -1.21 -2.40 -19.36
C HIS A 468 -1.59 -1.56 -20.58
N VAL A 469 -1.04 -1.88 -21.76
CA VAL A 469 -1.45 -1.21 -23.02
C VAL A 469 -2.90 -1.51 -23.34
N GLU A 470 -3.32 -2.77 -23.26
CA GLU A 470 -4.71 -3.15 -23.53
C GLU A 470 -5.69 -2.48 -22.56
N PHE A 471 -5.35 -2.41 -21.28
CA PHE A 471 -6.19 -1.70 -20.31
C PHE A 471 -6.39 -0.23 -20.71
N MET A 472 -5.31 0.48 -21.07
CA MET A 472 -5.41 1.86 -21.56
C MET A 472 -6.27 1.97 -22.84
N MET A 473 -6.16 1.02 -23.78
CA MET A 473 -7.01 0.99 -24.99
C MET A 473 -8.49 0.81 -24.63
N ARG A 474 -8.80 -0.12 -23.71
CA ARG A 474 -10.18 -0.36 -23.28
C ARG A 474 -10.79 0.81 -22.52
N MET A 475 -9.97 1.56 -21.79
CA MET A 475 -10.42 2.81 -21.17
C MET A 475 -10.73 3.87 -22.23
N ALA A 476 -9.92 3.98 -23.29
CA ALA A 476 -10.17 4.91 -24.39
C ALA A 476 -11.44 4.60 -25.21
N GLU A 477 -11.85 3.32 -25.31
CA GLU A 477 -13.05 2.88 -26.06
C GLU A 477 -14.37 3.17 -25.29
N ARG A 478 -14.31 3.52 -24.02
CA ARG A 478 -15.48 3.65 -23.13
C ARG A 478 -15.86 5.09 -22.79
N SER A 479 -15.27 6.05 -23.47
CA SER A 479 -15.54 7.50 -23.33
C SER A 479 -16.71 7.96 -24.22
#